data_2c60f31357bf972e429bc8119b61a2bd
#
_entry.id   2c60f31357bf972e429bc8119b61a2bd
#
_cell.length_a   1.000
_cell.length_b   1.000
_cell.length_c   1.000
_cell.angle_alpha   90.00
_cell.angle_beta   90.00
_cell.angle_gamma   90.00
#
_symmetry.space_group_name_H-M   'P 1'
#
loop_
_entity.id
_entity.type
_entity.pdbx_description
1 polymer ?
#
loop_
_entity_poly.entity_id
_entity_poly.type
_entity_poly.pdbx_seq_one_letter_code
_entity_poly.pdbx_strand_id
1 'polypeptide(L)'
;AVSIIVAWATENEYGLVVLSTGLLLWLLFHLWHLRALLQWLHDPQPDKIPDGYGNWDQVFSLLYRQSRQQSLSQKKLANVLERFINAGEAMPDGVVVLDELDRIEWFNPMAVEHFSLNRKQDIGSQIANLVRQPGFHAYLTEQQYSQPQILRQMRSGGELVLSVQLVPFDSTRK
;
A
#
# COMPACT_ATOMS: atom_id res chain seq x y z
N ALA A 1 -28.20 -6.43 -46.79
CA ALA A 1 -28.48 -5.00 -46.49
C ALA A 1 -27.30 -4.09 -46.85
N VAL A 2 -26.09 -4.42 -46.47
CA VAL A 2 -24.87 -3.62 -46.72
C VAL A 2 -24.60 -3.51 -48.23
N SER A 3 -24.77 -4.58 -49.02
CA SER A 3 -24.56 -4.60 -50.49
C SER A 3 -25.52 -3.68 -51.22
N ILE A 4 -26.76 -3.53 -50.77
CA ILE A 4 -27.76 -2.66 -51.37
C ILE A 4 -27.45 -1.19 -51.13
N ILE A 5 -26.97 -0.85 -49.92
CA ILE A 5 -26.55 0.52 -49.58
C ILE A 5 -25.31 0.93 -50.38
N VAL A 6 -24.36 0.02 -50.57
CA VAL A 6 -23.15 0.27 -51.36
C VAL A 6 -23.51 0.45 -52.85
N ALA A 7 -24.38 -0.40 -53.41
CA ALA A 7 -24.83 -0.27 -54.81
C ALA A 7 -25.59 1.04 -55.05
N TRP A 8 -26.48 1.44 -54.15
CA TRP A 8 -27.21 2.70 -54.21
C TRP A 8 -26.28 3.93 -54.04
N ALA A 9 -25.25 3.85 -53.21
CA ALA A 9 -24.28 4.91 -53.02
C ALA A 9 -23.31 5.08 -54.21
N THR A 10 -23.07 4.03 -55.02
CA THR A 10 -22.20 4.12 -56.21
C THR A 10 -22.89 4.72 -57.40
N GLU A 11 -24.23 4.67 -57.49
CA GLU A 11 -25.00 5.28 -58.58
C GLU A 11 -25.38 6.75 -58.29
N ASN A 12 -25.22 7.23 -57.06
CA ASN A 12 -25.64 8.56 -56.66
C ASN A 12 -24.50 9.30 -55.93
N GLU A 13 -23.98 10.39 -56.51
CA GLU A 13 -22.91 11.22 -55.91
C GLU A 13 -23.26 11.70 -54.49
N TYR A 14 -24.52 11.99 -54.20
CA TYR A 14 -24.98 12.36 -52.85
C TYR A 14 -24.92 11.22 -51.87
N GLY A 15 -25.09 9.97 -52.31
CA GLY A 15 -24.97 8.78 -51.48
C GLY A 15 -23.56 8.57 -50.93
N LEU A 16 -22.54 8.81 -51.74
CA LEU A 16 -21.13 8.74 -51.32
C LEU A 16 -20.79 9.83 -50.29
N VAL A 17 -21.31 11.04 -50.48
CA VAL A 17 -21.10 12.14 -49.53
C VAL A 17 -21.75 11.83 -48.19
N VAL A 18 -22.96 11.32 -48.14
CA VAL A 18 -23.67 10.95 -46.92
C VAL A 18 -22.93 9.82 -46.20
N LEU A 19 -22.48 8.81 -46.93
CA LEU A 19 -21.77 7.67 -46.37
C LEU A 19 -20.39 8.08 -45.78
N SER A 20 -19.63 8.90 -46.52
CA SER A 20 -18.33 9.41 -46.07
C SER A 20 -18.47 10.33 -44.85
N THR A 21 -19.49 11.18 -44.83
CA THR A 21 -19.77 12.06 -43.66
C THR A 21 -20.18 11.24 -42.45
N GLY A 22 -21.04 10.24 -42.61
CA GLY A 22 -21.42 9.33 -41.55
C GLY A 22 -20.24 8.57 -40.94
N LEU A 23 -19.36 8.05 -41.82
CA LEU A 23 -18.14 7.35 -41.40
C LEU A 23 -17.17 8.29 -40.66
N LEU A 24 -17.02 9.52 -41.13
CA LEU A 24 -16.19 10.54 -40.48
C LEU A 24 -16.70 10.87 -39.07
N LEU A 25 -18.00 11.11 -38.94
CA LEU A 25 -18.62 11.38 -37.62
C LEU A 25 -18.48 10.19 -36.66
N TRP A 26 -18.67 8.98 -37.19
CA TRP A 26 -18.47 7.76 -36.42
C TRP A 26 -17.01 7.61 -35.97
N LEU A 27 -16.03 7.87 -36.83
CA LEU A 27 -14.62 7.84 -36.48
C LEU A 27 -14.26 8.91 -35.45
N LEU A 28 -14.74 10.15 -35.64
CA LEU A 28 -14.52 11.24 -34.69
C LEU A 28 -15.09 10.91 -33.27
N PHE A 29 -16.27 10.31 -33.24
CA PHE A 29 -16.89 9.84 -32.02
C PHE A 29 -16.00 8.82 -31.28
N HIS A 30 -15.43 7.84 -32.00
CA HIS A 30 -14.55 6.84 -31.40
C HIS A 30 -13.21 7.41 -30.97
N LEU A 31 -12.63 8.31 -31.76
CA LEU A 31 -11.38 9.00 -31.41
C LEU A 31 -11.54 9.88 -30.16
N TRP A 32 -12.68 10.53 -30.02
CA TRP A 32 -12.98 11.34 -28.83
C TRP A 32 -13.05 10.47 -27.56
N HIS A 33 -13.74 9.33 -27.60
CA HIS A 33 -13.80 8.41 -26.48
C HIS A 33 -12.43 7.77 -26.17
N LEU A 34 -11.67 7.42 -27.22
CA LEU A 34 -10.31 6.90 -27.04
C LEU A 34 -9.40 7.95 -26.38
N ARG A 35 -9.50 9.20 -26.79
CA ARG A 35 -8.74 10.30 -26.16
C ARG A 35 -9.14 10.48 -24.70
N ALA A 36 -10.42 10.44 -24.39
CA ALA A 36 -10.92 10.52 -23.03
C ALA A 36 -10.40 9.36 -22.14
N LEU A 37 -10.38 8.14 -22.70
CA LEU A 37 -9.80 6.97 -22.03
C LEU A 37 -8.31 7.15 -21.77
N LEU A 38 -7.53 7.61 -22.75
CA LEU A 38 -6.09 7.83 -22.61
C LEU A 38 -5.78 8.92 -21.56
N GLN A 39 -6.56 9.99 -21.52
CA GLN A 39 -6.43 11.03 -20.51
C GLN A 39 -6.70 10.50 -19.10
N TRP A 40 -7.75 9.70 -18.95
CA TRP A 40 -8.07 9.07 -17.68
C TRP A 40 -7.01 8.06 -17.24
N LEU A 41 -6.44 7.30 -18.18
CA LEU A 41 -5.40 6.30 -17.88
C LEU A 41 -4.10 6.93 -17.33
N HIS A 42 -3.86 8.20 -17.64
CA HIS A 42 -2.70 8.94 -17.13
C HIS A 42 -2.83 9.34 -15.66
N ASP A 43 -4.04 9.59 -15.19
CA ASP A 43 -4.38 9.86 -13.78
C ASP A 43 -5.70 9.16 -13.41
N PRO A 44 -5.65 7.85 -13.10
CA PRO A 44 -6.85 7.05 -12.89
C PRO A 44 -7.52 7.37 -11.56
N GLN A 45 -8.44 8.32 -11.57
CA GLN A 45 -9.28 8.65 -10.43
C GLN A 45 -10.69 8.07 -10.63
N PRO A 46 -11.23 7.32 -9.65
CA PRO A 46 -12.56 6.70 -9.79
C PRO A 46 -13.68 7.71 -9.99
N ASP A 47 -13.52 8.94 -9.48
CA ASP A 47 -14.53 10.00 -9.56
C ASP A 47 -14.49 10.80 -10.89
N LYS A 48 -13.47 10.57 -11.74
CA LYS A 48 -13.26 11.31 -13.00
C LYS A 48 -13.38 10.42 -14.25
N ILE A 49 -14.08 9.31 -14.15
CA ILE A 49 -14.26 8.42 -15.31
C ILE A 49 -15.23 9.08 -16.28
N PRO A 50 -14.89 9.17 -17.59
CA PRO A 50 -15.77 9.74 -18.60
C PRO A 50 -17.05 8.94 -18.75
N ASP A 51 -18.16 9.62 -18.99
CA ASP A 51 -19.40 8.96 -19.38
C ASP A 51 -19.27 8.39 -20.79
N GLY A 52 -19.75 7.16 -20.97
CA GLY A 52 -19.73 6.46 -22.24
C GLY A 52 -21.13 6.27 -22.84
N TYR A 53 -21.20 6.09 -24.15
CA TYR A 53 -22.43 5.70 -24.85
C TYR A 53 -22.23 4.37 -25.58
N GLY A 54 -23.23 3.49 -25.52
CA GLY A 54 -23.17 2.17 -26.16
C GLY A 54 -22.07 1.27 -25.60
N ASN A 55 -21.18 0.76 -26.46
CA ASN A 55 -20.08 -0.13 -26.04
C ASN A 55 -19.06 0.56 -25.11
N TRP A 56 -18.88 1.86 -25.22
CA TRP A 56 -18.00 2.62 -24.36
C TRP A 56 -18.48 2.71 -22.92
N ASP A 57 -19.80 2.70 -22.72
CA ASP A 57 -20.38 2.65 -21.37
C ASP A 57 -19.96 1.38 -20.60
N GLN A 58 -19.95 0.23 -21.30
CA GLN A 58 -19.47 -1.01 -20.69
C GLN A 58 -17.98 -0.95 -20.32
N VAL A 59 -17.15 -0.40 -21.20
CA VAL A 59 -15.72 -0.23 -20.96
C VAL A 59 -15.48 0.66 -19.74
N PHE A 60 -16.10 1.84 -19.70
CA PHE A 60 -15.94 2.78 -18.60
C PHE A 60 -16.53 2.23 -17.29
N SER A 61 -17.65 1.52 -17.33
CA SER A 61 -18.23 0.91 -16.13
C SER A 61 -17.35 -0.21 -15.54
N LEU A 62 -16.67 -1.00 -16.37
CA LEU A 62 -15.71 -2.00 -15.93
C LEU A 62 -14.48 -1.35 -15.29
N LEU A 63 -13.93 -0.32 -15.92
CA LEU A 63 -12.81 0.45 -15.38
C LEU A 63 -13.16 1.10 -14.03
N TYR A 64 -14.38 1.66 -13.93
CA TYR A 64 -14.88 2.21 -12.67
C TYR A 64 -14.89 1.18 -11.55
N ARG A 65 -15.48 0.01 -11.81
CA ARG A 65 -15.54 -1.06 -10.81
C ARG A 65 -14.16 -1.49 -10.38
N GLN A 66 -13.24 -1.70 -11.32
CA GLN A 66 -11.88 -2.14 -11.04
C GLN A 66 -11.09 -1.09 -10.25
N SER A 67 -11.12 0.17 -10.68
CA SER A 67 -10.43 1.28 -10.00
C SER A 67 -10.98 1.50 -8.58
N ARG A 68 -12.31 1.46 -8.42
CA ARG A 68 -12.96 1.58 -7.12
C ARG A 68 -12.62 0.42 -6.18
N GLN A 69 -12.60 -0.82 -6.71
CA GLN A 69 -12.25 -2.00 -5.91
C GLN A 69 -10.79 -1.93 -5.43
N GLN A 70 -9.87 -1.52 -6.29
CA GLN A 70 -8.46 -1.33 -5.94
C GLN A 70 -8.29 -0.23 -4.86
N SER A 71 -8.95 0.90 -5.02
CA SER A 71 -8.95 2.01 -4.06
C SER A 71 -9.51 1.58 -2.68
N LEU A 72 -10.61 0.82 -2.68
CA LEU A 72 -11.19 0.29 -1.45
C LEU A 72 -10.27 -0.72 -0.76
N SER A 73 -9.58 -1.57 -1.51
CA SER A 73 -8.62 -2.53 -0.97
C SER A 73 -7.42 -1.84 -0.34
N GLN A 74 -6.87 -0.81 -0.99
CA GLN A 74 -5.78 -0.01 -0.44
C GLN A 74 -6.20 0.73 0.84
N LYS A 75 -7.40 1.32 0.86
CA LYS A 75 -7.94 1.98 2.07
C LYS A 75 -8.15 0.99 3.21
N LYS A 76 -8.66 -0.22 2.92
CA LYS A 76 -8.81 -1.26 3.95
C LYS A 76 -7.45 -1.66 4.53
N LEU A 77 -6.44 -1.87 3.68
CA LEU A 77 -5.09 -2.23 4.13
C LEU A 77 -4.49 -1.12 4.99
N ALA A 78 -4.58 0.14 4.55
CA ALA A 78 -4.11 1.29 5.31
C ALA A 78 -4.79 1.40 6.68
N ASN A 79 -6.12 1.23 6.74
CA ASN A 79 -6.88 1.25 8.00
C ASN A 79 -6.50 0.10 8.95
N VAL A 80 -6.22 -1.09 8.40
CA VAL A 80 -5.78 -2.24 9.21
C VAL A 80 -4.39 -1.95 9.78
N LEU A 81 -3.47 -1.47 8.96
CA LEU A 81 -2.12 -1.11 9.40
C LEU A 81 -2.15 -0.01 10.47
N GLU A 82 -2.95 1.04 10.27
CA GLU A 82 -3.14 2.11 11.26
C GLU A 82 -3.66 1.57 12.60
N ARG A 83 -4.64 0.67 12.56
CA ARG A 83 -5.14 0.01 13.79
C ARG A 83 -4.07 -0.81 14.50
N PHE A 84 -3.22 -1.53 13.75
CA PHE A 84 -2.11 -2.27 14.34
C PHE A 84 -1.08 -1.34 15.01
N ILE A 85 -0.71 -0.26 14.34
CA ILE A 85 0.20 0.74 14.92
C ILE A 85 -0.41 1.34 16.18
N ASN A 86 -1.67 1.80 16.12
CA ASN A 86 -2.35 2.39 17.26
C ASN A 86 -2.49 1.40 18.44
N ALA A 87 -2.75 0.12 18.17
CA ALA A 87 -2.78 -0.91 19.19
C ALA A 87 -1.40 -1.10 19.83
N GLY A 88 -0.33 -1.14 19.03
CA GLY A 88 1.04 -1.21 19.52
C GLY A 88 1.43 0.02 20.35
N GLU A 89 1.02 1.22 19.92
CA GLU A 89 1.28 2.46 20.66
C GLU A 89 0.53 2.55 21.99
N ALA A 90 -0.63 1.91 22.09
CA ALA A 90 -1.43 1.86 23.32
C ALA A 90 -1.01 0.74 24.31
N MET A 91 -0.07 -0.12 23.93
CA MET A 91 0.41 -1.20 24.81
C MET A 91 1.14 -0.63 26.03
N PRO A 92 0.85 -1.14 27.25
CA PRO A 92 1.54 -0.72 28.46
C PRO A 92 2.98 -1.24 28.53
N ASP A 93 3.29 -2.29 27.76
CA ASP A 93 4.63 -2.85 27.66
C ASP A 93 5.42 -2.19 26.54
N GLY A 94 6.74 -2.05 26.72
CA GLY A 94 7.64 -1.58 25.68
C GLY A 94 7.80 -2.62 24.57
N VAL A 95 7.38 -2.27 23.36
CA VAL A 95 7.49 -3.14 22.18
C VAL A 95 8.51 -2.57 21.22
N VAL A 96 9.44 -3.41 20.76
CA VAL A 96 10.42 -3.08 19.73
C VAL A 96 10.36 -4.16 18.64
N VAL A 97 10.22 -3.75 17.38
CA VAL A 97 10.26 -4.64 16.21
C VAL A 97 11.64 -4.55 15.59
N LEU A 98 12.25 -5.70 15.34
CA LEU A 98 13.58 -5.83 14.77
C LEU A 98 13.51 -6.51 13.40
N ASP A 99 14.41 -6.12 12.51
CA ASP A 99 14.63 -6.83 11.23
C ASP A 99 15.50 -8.09 11.41
N GLU A 100 15.80 -8.77 10.30
CA GLU A 100 16.65 -9.99 10.28
C GLU A 100 18.09 -9.75 10.73
N LEU A 101 18.56 -8.49 10.78
CA LEU A 101 19.89 -8.09 11.21
C LEU A 101 19.89 -7.46 12.60
N ASP A 102 18.83 -7.67 13.39
CA ASP A 102 18.59 -7.11 14.70
C ASP A 102 18.60 -5.56 14.72
N ARG A 103 18.21 -4.92 13.61
CA ARG A 103 18.03 -3.47 13.54
C ARG A 103 16.60 -3.09 13.87
N ILE A 104 16.46 -1.97 14.53
CA ILE A 104 15.16 -1.45 14.95
C ILE A 104 14.37 -0.97 13.73
N GLU A 105 13.24 -1.59 13.44
CA GLU A 105 12.28 -1.12 12.44
C GLU A 105 11.21 -0.20 13.02
N TRP A 106 10.73 -0.55 14.21
CA TRP A 106 9.69 0.20 14.90
C TRP A 106 9.73 -0.02 16.41
N PHE A 107 9.25 0.94 17.16
CA PHE A 107 9.03 0.82 18.59
C PHE A 107 7.91 1.75 19.08
N ASN A 108 7.25 1.35 20.19
CA ASN A 108 6.18 2.11 20.79
C ASN A 108 6.69 3.14 21.82
N PRO A 109 5.82 4.06 22.33
CA PRO A 109 6.21 5.07 23.31
C PRO A 109 6.76 4.48 24.61
N MET A 110 6.24 3.34 25.06
CA MET A 110 6.74 2.70 26.29
C MET A 110 8.19 2.18 26.15
N ALA A 111 8.56 1.70 24.96
CA ALA A 111 9.95 1.33 24.66
C ALA A 111 10.87 2.56 24.67
N VAL A 112 10.39 3.73 24.22
CA VAL A 112 11.13 5.01 24.37
C VAL A 112 11.45 5.28 25.82
N GLU A 113 10.47 5.13 26.70
CA GLU A 113 10.67 5.34 28.13
C GLU A 113 11.60 4.29 28.75
N HIS A 114 11.44 3.01 28.40
CA HIS A 114 12.21 1.92 28.98
C HIS A 114 13.68 1.92 28.53
N PHE A 115 13.97 2.21 27.28
CA PHE A 115 15.31 2.13 26.69
C PHE A 115 15.93 3.50 26.37
N SER A 116 15.20 4.61 26.61
CA SER A 116 15.61 5.98 26.25
C SER A 116 15.88 6.13 24.75
N LEU A 117 15.05 5.50 23.92
CA LEU A 117 15.19 5.49 22.47
C LEU A 117 14.79 6.83 21.84
N ASN A 118 15.38 7.14 20.69
CA ASN A 118 15.05 8.32 19.90
C ASN A 118 14.60 7.89 18.49
N ARG A 119 13.34 8.18 18.12
CA ARG A 119 12.76 7.77 16.81
C ARG A 119 13.56 8.27 15.61
N LYS A 120 14.25 9.41 15.69
CA LYS A 120 14.99 9.97 14.57
C LYS A 120 16.40 9.38 14.40
N GLN A 121 16.97 8.82 15.45
CA GLN A 121 18.37 8.39 15.48
C GLN A 121 18.51 6.87 15.55
N ASP A 122 17.57 6.19 16.22
CA ASP A 122 17.75 4.78 16.59
C ASP A 122 17.06 3.82 15.62
N ILE A 123 16.09 4.29 14.79
CA ILE A 123 15.52 3.46 13.72
C ILE A 123 16.63 3.11 12.71
N GLY A 124 16.74 1.83 12.36
CA GLY A 124 17.79 1.26 11.52
C GLY A 124 19.10 0.94 12.26
N SER A 125 19.22 1.30 13.55
CA SER A 125 20.37 0.96 14.36
C SER A 125 20.20 -0.44 14.97
N GLN A 126 21.31 -1.15 15.17
CA GLN A 126 21.28 -2.44 15.87
C GLN A 126 20.91 -2.24 17.34
N ILE A 127 19.94 -3.02 17.83
CA ILE A 127 19.47 -2.94 19.22
C ILE A 127 20.58 -3.22 20.22
N ALA A 128 21.53 -4.10 19.90
CA ALA A 128 22.67 -4.46 20.74
C ALA A 128 23.59 -3.26 21.05
N ASN A 129 23.65 -2.25 20.18
CA ASN A 129 24.45 -1.04 20.38
C ASN A 129 23.79 -0.09 21.40
N LEU A 130 22.48 -0.17 21.54
CA LEU A 130 21.69 0.68 22.44
C LEU A 130 21.52 0.04 23.82
N VAL A 131 21.25 -1.27 23.84
CA VAL A 131 21.12 -2.06 25.08
C VAL A 131 22.47 -2.70 25.39
N ARG A 132 23.37 -1.92 26.04
CA ARG A 132 24.77 -2.31 26.29
C ARG A 132 24.90 -3.23 27.54
N GLN A 133 24.13 -4.30 27.58
CA GLN A 133 24.24 -5.29 28.64
C GLN A 133 24.76 -6.62 28.08
N PRO A 134 25.82 -7.21 28.66
CA PRO A 134 26.41 -8.45 28.14
C PRO A 134 25.42 -9.61 28.05
N GLY A 135 24.49 -9.74 28.99
CA GLY A 135 23.44 -10.76 28.97
C GLY A 135 22.43 -10.58 27.83
N PHE A 136 22.16 -9.35 27.40
CA PHE A 136 21.25 -9.09 26.30
C PHE A 136 21.86 -9.47 24.95
N HIS A 137 23.15 -9.20 24.75
CA HIS A 137 23.85 -9.61 23.54
C HIS A 137 23.90 -11.14 23.41
N ALA A 138 24.21 -11.85 24.48
CA ALA A 138 24.16 -13.31 24.52
C ALA A 138 22.77 -13.82 24.17
N TYR A 139 21.73 -13.23 24.75
CA TYR A 139 20.33 -13.60 24.50
C TYR A 139 19.92 -13.44 23.04
N LEU A 140 20.38 -12.38 22.34
CA LEU A 140 20.16 -12.21 20.90
C LEU A 140 20.86 -13.29 20.07
N THR A 141 22.09 -13.67 20.44
CA THR A 141 22.94 -14.58 19.68
C THR A 141 22.57 -16.05 19.85
N GLU A 142 22.16 -16.44 21.06
CA GLU A 142 21.83 -17.81 21.42
C GLU A 142 20.51 -18.31 20.81
N GLN A 143 19.64 -17.41 20.37
CA GLN A 143 18.32 -17.70 19.76
C GLN A 143 17.41 -18.61 20.62
N GLN A 144 17.69 -18.69 21.93
CA GLN A 144 16.88 -19.44 22.88
C GLN A 144 15.97 -18.46 23.65
N TYR A 145 14.83 -18.15 23.07
CA TYR A 145 13.88 -17.16 23.59
C TYR A 145 12.81 -17.74 24.53
N SER A 146 13.04 -18.96 25.06
CA SER A 146 12.08 -19.66 25.90
C SER A 146 11.86 -19.00 27.28
N GLN A 147 12.83 -18.22 27.75
CA GLN A 147 12.73 -17.50 29.02
C GLN A 147 13.04 -16.01 28.83
N PRO A 148 12.35 -15.12 29.56
CA PRO A 148 12.64 -13.70 29.51
C PRO A 148 13.99 -13.39 30.15
N GLN A 149 14.71 -12.45 29.58
CA GLN A 149 15.96 -11.92 30.10
C GLN A 149 15.67 -10.74 31.03
N ILE A 150 16.24 -10.75 32.24
CA ILE A 150 16.13 -9.64 33.18
C ILE A 150 17.26 -8.64 32.93
N LEU A 151 16.90 -7.43 32.57
CA LEU A 151 17.84 -6.32 32.43
C LEU A 151 17.71 -5.37 33.62
N ARG A 152 18.84 -4.96 34.17
CA ARG A 152 18.89 -4.00 35.28
C ARG A 152 19.63 -2.75 34.82
N GLN A 153 19.00 -1.60 34.93
CA GLN A 153 19.55 -0.33 34.51
C GLN A 153 19.45 0.70 35.64
N MET A 154 20.58 1.29 36.00
CA MET A 154 20.60 2.40 36.98
C MET A 154 20.20 3.68 36.28
N ARG A 155 19.19 4.37 36.83
CA ARG A 155 18.72 5.69 36.36
C ARG A 155 18.81 6.72 37.47
N SER A 156 18.64 7.99 37.13
CA SER A 156 18.64 9.09 38.11
C SER A 156 17.59 8.96 39.22
N GLY A 157 16.55 8.14 39.01
CA GLY A 157 15.45 7.88 39.95
C GLY A 157 15.52 6.52 40.67
N GLY A 158 16.59 5.73 40.46
CA GLY A 158 16.73 4.40 41.05
C GLY A 158 17.04 3.30 40.04
N GLU A 159 17.03 2.06 40.49
CA GLU A 159 17.21 0.88 39.65
C GLU A 159 15.94 0.56 38.88
N LEU A 160 16.01 0.53 37.56
CA LEU A 160 14.96 0.03 36.66
C LEU A 160 15.25 -1.43 36.33
N VAL A 161 14.29 -2.30 36.60
CA VAL A 161 14.37 -3.74 36.30
C VAL A 161 13.36 -4.02 35.18
N LEU A 162 13.84 -4.46 34.03
CA LEU A 162 13.03 -4.81 32.85
C LEU A 162 13.09 -6.31 32.59
N SER A 163 11.95 -6.92 32.33
CA SER A 163 11.84 -8.28 31.83
C SER A 163 11.67 -8.20 30.34
N VAL A 164 12.64 -8.66 29.55
CA VAL A 164 12.65 -8.59 28.09
C VAL A 164 12.50 -9.98 27.53
N GLN A 165 11.53 -10.14 26.63
CA GLN A 165 11.31 -11.38 25.91
C GLN A 165 11.36 -11.13 24.41
N LEU A 166 12.14 -11.93 23.68
CA LEU A 166 12.15 -11.95 22.22
C LEU A 166 11.15 -13.00 21.72
N VAL A 167 10.35 -12.60 20.75
CA VAL A 167 9.37 -13.47 20.09
C VAL A 167 9.60 -13.40 18.59
N PRO A 168 10.09 -14.47 17.94
CA PRO A 168 10.18 -14.50 16.48
C PRO A 168 8.76 -14.54 15.90
N PHE A 169 8.41 -13.58 15.07
CA PHE A 169 7.09 -13.49 14.43
C PHE A 169 7.12 -13.82 12.93
N ASP A 170 8.29 -13.90 12.34
CA ASP A 170 8.45 -14.31 10.95
C ASP A 170 8.91 -15.79 10.88
N SER A 171 8.13 -16.62 10.17
CA SER A 171 8.37 -18.04 10.01
C SER A 171 9.56 -18.37 9.09
N THR A 172 10.26 -17.39 8.55
CA THR A 172 11.44 -17.56 7.70
C THR A 172 12.73 -17.86 8.47
N ARG A 173 12.77 -17.62 9.77
CA ARG A 173 13.85 -18.11 10.64
C ARG A 173 13.55 -19.54 11.11
N LYS A 174 13.97 -20.52 10.29
CA LYS A 174 14.17 -21.91 10.73
C LYS A 174 15.59 -22.11 11.19
#